data_cad767fe7c46bd04390830972d63bcf2
#
_entry.id   cad767fe7c46bd04390830972d63bcf2
#
_cell.length_a   1.000
_cell.length_b   1.000
_cell.length_c   1.000
_cell.angle_alpha   90.00
_cell.angle_beta   90.00
_cell.angle_gamma   90.00
#
_symmetry.space_group_name_H-M   'P 1'
#
loop_
_entity.id
_entity.type
_entity.pdbx_description
1 polymer ?
#
loop_
_entity_poly.entity_id
_entity_poly.type
_entity_poly.pdbx_seq_one_letter_code
_entity_poly.pdbx_strand_id
1 'polypeptide(L)'
;QKSAEQTECVPVEGNHPAYLLYTSGTTGAPKGVLRPTAGHLVALNWTMKNFYNVNPGEVFWAASDIGWIVGHSYICYAPLIHGNTTVVFEGKPVGTPDAGTFWRIISEHDVSVLFTAPTAFRAIKRLDPGGEFTKKFNLSCLKAMFLAGERADPDTINWAQNLLGIPIIDHWWQTETGFVIAGNPLGIDKLPIKVGSPTVPIPGYEVKVLDEDGNELSSNELGALAIKLPLPPGTLPTLWNAPDRFKSSYLDKFPGYYETGDAGMIDSDGYLYIMARTDDVINVAGHRLSTGAIEEVLANHPDVAECAVVGVSDNLKGQLPIGFLCLSANVDRDIHQIVDECVKLVRDQIGPVVAFKQAVVVDRLPKTRSGKILRGIMVKIADNQDYKMPATIDEPAILDEIKQAFRSIGYAKE
;
A
#
# COMPACT_ATOMS: atom_id res chain seq x y z
N GLN A 1 -30.24 15.38 9.89
CA GLN A 1 -29.58 15.65 11.19
C GLN A 1 -30.44 16.53 12.12
N LYS A 2 -31.14 17.55 11.60
CA LYS A 2 -31.97 18.44 12.45
C LYS A 2 -33.20 17.77 13.12
N SER A 3 -33.57 16.55 12.67
CA SER A 3 -34.71 15.80 13.19
C SER A 3 -34.31 14.52 13.96
N ALA A 4 -33.02 14.26 14.12
CA ALA A 4 -32.58 13.11 14.91
C ALA A 4 -32.63 13.44 16.41
N GLU A 5 -33.22 12.54 17.18
CA GLU A 5 -33.20 12.64 18.65
C GLU A 5 -31.81 12.31 19.18
N GLN A 6 -31.42 12.97 20.26
CA GLN A 6 -30.18 12.70 20.92
C GLN A 6 -30.27 11.33 21.62
N THR A 7 -29.34 10.44 21.31
CA THR A 7 -29.27 9.11 21.90
C THR A 7 -28.08 9.03 22.85
N GLU A 8 -28.30 8.41 24.02
CA GLU A 8 -27.22 8.19 24.98
C GLU A 8 -26.20 7.15 24.49
N CYS A 9 -24.97 7.31 24.95
CA CYS A 9 -23.91 6.35 24.69
C CYS A 9 -24.15 5.05 25.45
N VAL A 10 -24.00 3.91 24.79
CA VAL A 10 -24.04 2.59 25.44
C VAL A 10 -22.67 2.25 26.01
N PRO A 11 -22.51 2.13 27.34
CA PRO A 11 -21.27 1.69 27.95
C PRO A 11 -20.95 0.26 27.56
N VAL A 12 -19.67 -0.01 27.20
CA VAL A 12 -19.19 -1.33 26.84
C VAL A 12 -17.85 -1.62 27.51
N GLU A 13 -17.54 -2.90 27.70
CA GLU A 13 -16.24 -3.34 28.18
C GLU A 13 -15.13 -2.97 27.18
N GLY A 14 -13.90 -2.73 27.68
CA GLY A 14 -12.78 -2.32 26.83
C GLY A 14 -12.43 -3.30 25.70
N ASN A 15 -12.64 -4.58 25.92
CA ASN A 15 -12.43 -5.63 24.91
C ASN A 15 -13.68 -5.92 24.04
N HIS A 16 -14.78 -5.20 24.26
CA HIS A 16 -15.98 -5.34 23.43
C HIS A 16 -15.63 -5.02 21.98
N PRO A 17 -16.13 -5.80 21.01
CA PRO A 17 -15.94 -5.50 19.57
C PRO A 17 -16.55 -4.13 19.22
N ALA A 18 -15.73 -3.23 18.65
CA ALA A 18 -16.21 -1.96 18.12
C ALA A 18 -16.83 -2.16 16.73
N TYR A 19 -16.18 -2.94 15.89
CA TYR A 19 -16.66 -3.29 14.56
C TYR A 19 -15.96 -4.53 13.99
N LEU A 20 -16.51 -5.06 12.90
CA LEU A 20 -15.91 -6.10 12.07
C LEU A 20 -15.65 -5.53 10.69
N LEU A 21 -14.46 -5.72 10.17
CA LEU A 21 -14.11 -5.35 8.80
C LEU A 21 -13.64 -6.58 8.04
N TYR A 22 -14.33 -6.91 6.96
CA TYR A 22 -13.99 -8.07 6.13
C TYR A 22 -12.95 -7.70 5.09
N THR A 23 -11.86 -8.47 5.05
CA THR A 23 -10.81 -8.37 4.03
C THR A 23 -10.93 -9.52 3.05
N SER A 24 -10.61 -9.25 1.77
CA SER A 24 -10.44 -10.32 0.78
C SER A 24 -9.15 -11.07 1.11
N GLY A 25 -9.28 -12.24 1.73
CA GLY A 25 -8.12 -13.12 1.91
C GLY A 25 -7.55 -13.54 0.55
N THR A 26 -6.22 -13.56 0.41
CA THR A 26 -5.53 -14.07 -0.79
C THR A 26 -5.86 -15.53 -1.10
N THR A 27 -6.35 -16.29 -0.13
CA THR A 27 -6.53 -17.75 -0.19
C THR A 27 -7.99 -18.24 -0.07
N GLY A 28 -9.02 -17.38 -0.29
CA GLY A 28 -10.38 -17.90 -0.24
C GLY A 28 -11.43 -16.97 0.39
N ALA A 29 -12.23 -17.48 1.33
CA ALA A 29 -13.31 -16.72 1.96
C ALA A 29 -12.80 -15.46 2.69
N PRO A 30 -13.55 -14.34 2.69
CA PRO A 30 -13.18 -13.14 3.42
C PRO A 30 -12.88 -13.40 4.89
N LYS A 31 -11.94 -12.64 5.46
CA LYS A 31 -11.57 -12.69 6.88
C LYS A 31 -12.21 -11.53 7.62
N GLY A 32 -13.04 -11.82 8.62
CA GLY A 32 -13.65 -10.78 9.47
C GLY A 32 -12.66 -10.33 10.55
N VAL A 33 -12.00 -9.22 10.33
CA VAL A 33 -11.07 -8.63 11.31
C VAL A 33 -11.87 -7.99 12.42
N LEU A 34 -11.73 -8.50 13.64
CA LEU A 34 -12.37 -7.95 14.82
C LEU A 34 -11.52 -6.80 15.38
N ARG A 35 -12.15 -5.68 15.68
CA ARG A 35 -11.50 -4.52 16.29
C ARG A 35 -11.96 -4.33 17.74
N PRO A 36 -11.05 -4.36 18.74
CA PRO A 36 -11.41 -4.11 20.14
C PRO A 36 -11.64 -2.61 20.38
N THR A 37 -12.56 -2.27 21.29
CA THR A 37 -12.93 -0.87 21.51
C THR A 37 -11.81 -0.05 22.15
N ALA A 38 -11.42 -0.34 23.40
CA ALA A 38 -10.52 0.54 24.13
C ALA A 38 -9.10 0.61 23.56
N GLY A 39 -8.51 -0.54 23.22
CA GLY A 39 -7.17 -0.57 22.65
C GLY A 39 -7.06 0.21 21.35
N HIS A 40 -8.06 0.09 20.48
CA HIS A 40 -8.13 0.83 19.23
C HIS A 40 -8.25 2.33 19.45
N LEU A 41 -9.16 2.77 20.35
CA LEU A 41 -9.34 4.18 20.65
C LEU A 41 -8.07 4.83 21.22
N VAL A 42 -7.36 4.13 22.13
CA VAL A 42 -6.10 4.60 22.69
C VAL A 42 -5.03 4.74 21.60
N ALA A 43 -4.88 3.72 20.74
CA ALA A 43 -3.93 3.73 19.66
C ALA A 43 -4.19 4.87 18.65
N LEU A 44 -5.45 5.06 18.27
CA LEU A 44 -5.85 6.12 17.35
C LEU A 44 -5.60 7.52 17.93
N ASN A 45 -6.03 7.76 19.16
CA ASN A 45 -5.77 9.04 19.84
C ASN A 45 -4.26 9.34 19.96
N TRP A 46 -3.47 8.31 20.29
CA TRP A 46 -2.03 8.42 20.40
C TRP A 46 -1.40 8.77 19.04
N THR A 47 -1.84 8.13 17.95
CA THR A 47 -1.28 8.36 16.62
C THR A 47 -1.59 9.76 16.09
N MET A 48 -2.76 10.33 16.37
CA MET A 48 -3.09 11.70 15.94
C MET A 48 -2.07 12.71 16.47
N LYS A 49 -1.77 12.64 17.77
CA LYS A 49 -0.81 13.56 18.40
C LYS A 49 0.62 13.23 18.05
N ASN A 50 1.04 11.97 18.27
CA ASN A 50 2.45 11.61 18.31
C ASN A 50 3.00 11.18 16.94
N PHE A 51 2.15 10.67 16.06
CA PHE A 51 2.55 10.27 14.73
C PHE A 51 2.24 11.33 13.68
N TYR A 52 0.96 11.73 13.55
CA TYR A 52 0.53 12.71 12.55
C TYR A 52 0.82 14.17 12.96
N ASN A 53 1.17 14.44 14.22
CA ASN A 53 1.45 15.77 14.75
C ASN A 53 0.27 16.75 14.55
N VAL A 54 -0.94 16.29 14.81
CA VAL A 54 -2.16 17.07 14.70
C VAL A 54 -2.65 17.43 16.10
N ASN A 55 -2.99 18.70 16.32
CA ASN A 55 -3.55 19.16 17.60
C ASN A 55 -5.09 19.18 17.54
N PRO A 56 -5.78 19.02 18.68
CA PRO A 56 -7.23 19.25 18.75
C PRO A 56 -7.63 20.59 18.12
N GLY A 57 -8.73 20.61 17.36
CA GLY A 57 -9.22 21.78 16.63
C GLY A 57 -8.65 21.94 15.23
N GLU A 58 -7.52 21.30 14.87
CA GLU A 58 -7.00 21.31 13.51
C GLU A 58 -7.81 20.39 12.58
N VAL A 59 -7.73 20.64 11.27
CA VAL A 59 -8.43 19.84 10.27
C VAL A 59 -7.51 18.74 9.76
N PHE A 60 -7.97 17.49 9.89
CA PHE A 60 -7.31 16.31 9.35
C PHE A 60 -8.14 15.73 8.21
N TRP A 61 -7.51 15.45 7.09
CA TRP A 61 -8.17 14.84 5.95
C TRP A 61 -7.51 13.54 5.53
N ALA A 62 -8.20 12.41 5.75
CA ALA A 62 -7.87 11.16 5.10
C ALA A 62 -8.69 11.04 3.81
N ALA A 63 -8.05 11.30 2.67
CA ALA A 63 -8.67 11.21 1.35
C ALA A 63 -8.70 9.75 0.88
N SER A 64 -9.61 8.98 1.44
CA SER A 64 -9.80 7.55 1.20
C SER A 64 -11.28 7.18 1.26
N ASP A 65 -11.60 5.95 0.88
CA ASP A 65 -12.94 5.40 0.96
C ASP A 65 -13.30 5.08 2.42
N ILE A 66 -14.48 5.55 2.87
CA ILE A 66 -14.97 5.34 4.23
C ILE A 66 -15.23 3.85 4.55
N GLY A 67 -15.45 3.01 3.54
CA GLY A 67 -15.66 1.57 3.68
C GLY A 67 -14.40 0.76 3.98
N TRP A 68 -13.21 1.36 3.88
CA TRP A 68 -11.94 0.71 4.18
C TRP A 68 -11.44 1.04 5.59
N ILE A 69 -10.38 0.34 6.01
CA ILE A 69 -9.78 0.57 7.33
C ILE A 69 -9.33 2.01 7.54
N VAL A 70 -8.81 2.67 6.51
CA VAL A 70 -8.44 4.10 6.58
C VAL A 70 -9.65 4.95 6.91
N GLY A 71 -10.81 4.65 6.30
CA GLY A 71 -12.06 5.34 6.58
C GLY A 71 -12.52 5.18 8.03
N HIS A 72 -12.51 3.94 8.53
CA HIS A 72 -12.87 3.66 9.92
C HIS A 72 -11.90 4.34 10.88
N SER A 73 -10.60 4.09 10.75
CA SER A 73 -9.60 4.61 11.67
C SER A 73 -9.43 6.13 11.57
N TYR A 74 -9.25 6.68 10.36
CA TYR A 74 -8.73 8.04 10.17
C TYR A 74 -9.67 9.02 9.45
N ILE A 75 -10.87 8.59 9.02
CA ILE A 75 -11.95 9.51 8.68
C ILE A 75 -12.93 9.63 9.85
N CYS A 76 -13.33 8.49 10.48
CA CYS A 76 -14.33 8.47 11.51
C CYS A 76 -13.74 8.58 12.93
N TYR A 77 -13.00 7.55 13.39
CA TYR A 77 -12.69 7.44 14.81
C TYR A 77 -11.58 8.37 15.28
N ALA A 78 -10.40 8.31 14.69
CA ALA A 78 -9.23 9.04 15.19
C ALA A 78 -9.42 10.55 15.27
N PRO A 79 -9.86 11.25 14.20
CA PRO A 79 -10.04 12.70 14.27
C PRO A 79 -11.07 13.12 15.32
N LEU A 80 -12.22 12.43 15.37
CA LEU A 80 -13.30 12.79 16.29
C LEU A 80 -12.93 12.55 17.75
N ILE A 81 -12.24 11.44 18.05
CA ILE A 81 -11.75 11.13 19.41
C ILE A 81 -10.71 12.14 19.86
N HIS A 82 -9.83 12.56 18.94
CA HIS A 82 -8.75 13.51 19.25
C HIS A 82 -9.24 14.98 19.29
N GLY A 83 -10.47 15.24 18.86
CA GLY A 83 -11.05 16.60 18.83
C GLY A 83 -10.69 17.39 17.58
N ASN A 84 -10.48 16.71 16.48
CA ASN A 84 -10.21 17.30 15.17
C ASN A 84 -11.46 17.44 14.31
N THR A 85 -11.45 18.38 13.39
CA THR A 85 -12.37 18.37 12.26
C THR A 85 -11.88 17.36 11.23
N THR A 86 -12.79 16.51 10.73
CA THR A 86 -12.51 15.55 9.65
C THR A 86 -13.22 15.95 8.36
N VAL A 87 -12.59 15.70 7.23
CA VAL A 87 -13.19 15.93 5.91
C VAL A 87 -13.67 14.60 5.34
N VAL A 88 -14.97 14.55 4.99
CA VAL A 88 -15.56 13.45 4.21
C VAL A 88 -15.77 13.96 2.80
N PHE A 89 -15.07 13.40 1.84
CA PHE A 89 -15.06 13.86 0.46
C PHE A 89 -15.56 12.79 -0.50
N GLU A 90 -16.63 13.12 -1.23
CA GLU A 90 -17.17 12.30 -2.32
C GLU A 90 -16.64 12.82 -3.66
N GLY A 91 -15.51 12.30 -4.08
CA GLY A 91 -14.85 12.71 -5.32
C GLY A 91 -13.59 11.92 -5.60
N LYS A 92 -12.88 12.31 -6.65
CA LYS A 92 -11.63 11.70 -7.09
C LYS A 92 -10.50 12.74 -6.99
N PRO A 93 -9.24 12.29 -6.87
CA PRO A 93 -8.09 13.22 -6.85
C PRO A 93 -7.95 14.02 -8.13
N VAL A 94 -8.49 13.49 -9.24
CA VAL A 94 -8.55 14.15 -10.55
C VAL A 94 -9.94 13.99 -11.16
N GLY A 95 -10.38 14.97 -11.98
CA GLY A 95 -11.68 14.89 -12.66
C GLY A 95 -12.90 15.26 -11.81
N THR A 96 -12.71 15.93 -10.66
CA THR A 96 -13.80 16.48 -9.82
C THR A 96 -13.54 17.92 -9.33
N PRO A 97 -13.39 18.92 -10.20
CA PRO A 97 -13.51 18.85 -11.66
C PRO A 97 -12.18 18.55 -12.37
N ASP A 98 -11.02 18.74 -11.75
CA ASP A 98 -9.68 18.68 -12.37
C ASP A 98 -8.59 18.20 -11.38
N ALA A 99 -7.32 18.29 -11.76
CA ALA A 99 -6.17 17.92 -10.92
C ALA A 99 -5.93 18.87 -9.72
N GLY A 100 -6.63 19.99 -9.65
CA GLY A 100 -6.59 20.92 -8.53
C GLY A 100 -7.53 20.58 -7.38
N THR A 101 -8.30 19.50 -7.50
CA THR A 101 -9.32 19.11 -6.51
C THR A 101 -8.79 19.04 -5.09
N PHE A 102 -7.67 18.35 -4.86
CA PHE A 102 -7.10 18.22 -3.52
C PHE A 102 -6.62 19.57 -2.99
N TRP A 103 -5.98 20.36 -3.80
CA TRP A 103 -5.48 21.69 -3.41
C TRP A 103 -6.62 22.65 -3.05
N ARG A 104 -7.72 22.58 -3.77
CA ARG A 104 -8.94 23.34 -3.46
C ARG A 104 -9.52 22.96 -2.10
N ILE A 105 -9.71 21.65 -1.84
CA ILE A 105 -10.25 21.15 -0.56
C ILE A 105 -9.34 21.55 0.61
N ILE A 106 -8.02 21.42 0.44
CA ILE A 106 -7.04 21.82 1.47
C ILE A 106 -7.18 23.31 1.79
N SER A 107 -7.28 24.14 0.76
CA SER A 107 -7.39 25.60 0.92
C SER A 107 -8.75 26.05 1.49
N GLU A 108 -9.86 25.43 1.04
CA GLU A 108 -11.21 25.80 1.48
C GLU A 108 -11.52 25.39 2.92
N HIS A 109 -10.85 24.35 3.41
CA HIS A 109 -11.11 23.78 4.75
C HIS A 109 -9.92 23.89 5.71
N ASP A 110 -8.86 24.62 5.35
CA ASP A 110 -7.65 24.79 6.17
C ASP A 110 -7.06 23.47 6.66
N VAL A 111 -6.95 22.49 5.77
CA VAL A 111 -6.45 21.15 6.10
C VAL A 111 -5.00 21.22 6.55
N SER A 112 -4.74 20.82 7.80
CA SER A 112 -3.40 20.82 8.39
C SER A 112 -2.58 19.60 8.00
N VAL A 113 -3.22 18.44 7.87
CA VAL A 113 -2.59 17.18 7.47
C VAL A 113 -3.47 16.44 6.48
N LEU A 114 -2.86 16.03 5.36
CA LEU A 114 -3.48 15.15 4.37
C LEU A 114 -2.90 13.74 4.47
N PHE A 115 -3.78 12.74 4.53
CA PHE A 115 -3.43 11.33 4.38
C PHE A 115 -4.11 10.78 3.13
N THR A 116 -3.35 10.18 2.20
CA THR A 116 -3.88 9.60 0.97
C THR A 116 -3.04 8.43 0.46
N ALA A 117 -3.40 7.86 -0.69
CA ALA A 117 -2.63 6.81 -1.34
C ALA A 117 -1.65 7.38 -2.39
N PRO A 118 -0.50 6.73 -2.63
CA PRO A 118 0.44 7.12 -3.70
C PRO A 118 -0.20 7.21 -5.08
N THR A 119 -1.15 6.33 -5.40
CA THR A 119 -1.93 6.38 -6.66
C THR A 119 -2.65 7.71 -6.89
N ALA A 120 -3.15 8.35 -5.84
CA ALA A 120 -3.79 9.67 -5.99
C ALA A 120 -2.79 10.71 -6.47
N PHE A 121 -1.57 10.68 -5.91
CA PHE A 121 -0.49 11.60 -6.29
C PHE A 121 0.06 11.32 -7.68
N ARG A 122 0.22 10.05 -8.05
CA ARG A 122 0.59 9.69 -9.43
C ARG A 122 -0.44 10.20 -10.45
N ALA A 123 -1.73 10.11 -10.13
CA ALA A 123 -2.79 10.62 -11.00
C ALA A 123 -2.73 12.15 -11.14
N ILE A 124 -2.50 12.88 -10.03
CA ILE A 124 -2.34 14.35 -10.05
C ILE A 124 -1.09 14.73 -10.86
N LYS A 125 0.07 14.13 -10.55
CA LYS A 125 1.34 14.38 -11.25
C LYS A 125 1.22 14.15 -12.76
N ARG A 126 0.52 13.09 -13.19
CA ARG A 126 0.32 12.83 -14.62
C ARG A 126 -0.43 13.93 -15.35
N LEU A 127 -1.42 14.55 -14.70
CA LEU A 127 -2.25 15.61 -15.29
C LEU A 127 -1.71 17.02 -15.06
N ASP A 128 -0.94 17.22 -14.00
CA ASP A 128 -0.34 18.50 -13.62
C ASP A 128 1.12 18.33 -13.15
N PRO A 129 2.02 17.88 -14.02
CA PRO A 129 3.42 17.61 -13.64
C PRO A 129 4.16 18.85 -13.14
N GLY A 130 3.80 20.04 -13.62
CA GLY A 130 4.36 21.33 -13.21
C GLY A 130 3.73 21.92 -11.95
N GLY A 131 2.66 21.31 -11.41
CA GLY A 131 1.96 21.79 -10.22
C GLY A 131 1.27 23.16 -10.42
N GLU A 132 0.78 23.43 -11.62
CA GLU A 132 0.14 24.74 -11.93
C GLU A 132 -1.13 24.98 -11.10
N PHE A 133 -1.81 23.90 -10.72
CA PHE A 133 -2.98 24.03 -9.85
C PHE A 133 -2.62 24.39 -8.41
N THR A 134 -1.46 24.01 -7.88
CA THR A 134 -1.07 24.39 -6.51
C THR A 134 -0.93 25.89 -6.35
N LYS A 135 -0.54 26.59 -7.42
CA LYS A 135 -0.37 28.07 -7.44
C LYS A 135 -1.68 28.84 -7.32
N LYS A 136 -2.82 28.16 -7.55
CA LYS A 136 -4.16 28.77 -7.52
C LYS A 136 -4.78 28.79 -6.12
N PHE A 137 -4.20 28.07 -5.15
CA PHE A 137 -4.77 27.88 -3.83
C PHE A 137 -3.77 28.20 -2.72
N ASN A 138 -4.29 28.68 -1.60
CA ASN A 138 -3.46 28.88 -0.41
C ASN A 138 -3.28 27.56 0.35
N LEU A 139 -2.07 27.00 0.31
CA LEU A 139 -1.72 25.73 0.97
C LEU A 139 -0.90 25.94 2.25
N SER A 140 -0.80 27.17 2.77
CA SER A 140 0.05 27.49 3.94
C SER A 140 -0.41 26.80 5.23
N CYS A 141 -1.63 26.33 5.31
CA CYS A 141 -2.18 25.52 6.42
C CYS A 141 -1.61 24.09 6.45
N LEU A 142 -1.20 23.55 5.29
CA LEU A 142 -0.78 22.17 5.15
C LEU A 142 0.64 21.97 5.71
N LYS A 143 0.78 21.19 6.78
CA LYS A 143 2.02 20.97 7.52
C LYS A 143 2.78 19.71 7.08
N ALA A 144 2.04 18.66 6.72
CA ALA A 144 2.60 17.39 6.31
C ALA A 144 1.59 16.58 5.49
N MET A 145 2.12 15.63 4.74
CA MET A 145 1.32 14.63 4.04
C MET A 145 1.80 13.24 4.37
N PHE A 146 0.82 12.30 4.46
CA PHE A 146 1.09 10.91 4.74
C PHE A 146 0.56 10.03 3.61
N LEU A 147 1.37 9.06 3.18
CA LEU A 147 1.05 8.12 2.12
C LEU A 147 1.03 6.70 2.67
N ALA A 148 0.04 5.89 2.30
CA ALA A 148 -0.02 4.46 2.63
C ALA A 148 -0.89 3.68 1.66
N GLY A 149 -0.91 2.35 1.83
CA GLY A 149 -1.76 1.43 1.09
C GLY A 149 -1.04 0.69 -0.03
N GLU A 150 0.00 1.26 -0.57
CA GLU A 150 0.93 0.66 -1.52
C GLU A 150 2.30 1.32 -1.37
N ARG A 151 3.33 0.73 -1.97
CA ARG A 151 4.66 1.33 -1.97
C ARG A 151 4.63 2.70 -2.67
N ALA A 152 5.11 3.71 -1.98
CA ALA A 152 5.28 5.03 -2.55
C ALA A 152 6.60 5.07 -3.32
N ASP A 153 6.54 5.24 -4.64
CA ASP A 153 7.73 5.30 -5.48
C ASP A 153 8.52 6.60 -5.23
N PRO A 154 9.87 6.54 -5.30
CA PRO A 154 10.72 7.68 -5.01
C PRO A 154 10.45 8.90 -5.89
N ASP A 155 10.11 8.71 -7.15
CA ASP A 155 9.86 9.77 -8.10
C ASP A 155 8.60 10.57 -7.74
N THR A 156 7.53 9.90 -7.31
CA THR A 156 6.30 10.55 -6.82
C THR A 156 6.54 11.31 -5.52
N ILE A 157 7.28 10.72 -4.56
CA ILE A 157 7.60 11.39 -3.29
C ILE A 157 8.45 12.64 -3.54
N ASN A 158 9.51 12.53 -4.33
CA ASN A 158 10.40 13.66 -4.64
C ASN A 158 9.65 14.79 -5.35
N TRP A 159 8.79 14.44 -6.32
CA TRP A 159 7.94 15.41 -6.98
C TRP A 159 7.04 16.16 -5.99
N ALA A 160 6.34 15.44 -5.11
CA ALA A 160 5.45 16.04 -4.13
C ALA A 160 6.20 16.91 -3.11
N GLN A 161 7.38 16.48 -2.64
CA GLN A 161 8.23 17.26 -1.74
C GLN A 161 8.72 18.56 -2.38
N ASN A 162 9.19 18.48 -3.64
CA ASN A 162 9.66 19.66 -4.38
C ASN A 162 8.52 20.64 -4.67
N LEU A 163 7.32 20.13 -4.93
CA LEU A 163 6.16 20.95 -5.24
C LEU A 163 5.61 21.66 -4.00
N LEU A 164 5.53 21.00 -2.87
CA LEU A 164 4.83 21.49 -1.68
C LEU A 164 5.75 22.06 -0.61
N GLY A 165 7.03 21.69 -0.60
CA GLY A 165 8.00 22.15 0.41
C GLY A 165 7.72 21.64 1.83
N ILE A 166 6.91 20.60 1.99
CA ILE A 166 6.53 20.01 3.28
C ILE A 166 6.96 18.54 3.36
N PRO A 167 7.03 17.95 4.57
CA PRO A 167 7.30 16.52 4.72
C PRO A 167 6.23 15.66 4.02
N ILE A 168 6.70 14.73 3.18
CA ILE A 168 5.87 13.67 2.59
C ILE A 168 6.34 12.37 3.23
N ILE A 169 5.48 11.76 4.03
CA ILE A 169 5.79 10.63 4.89
C ILE A 169 5.12 9.39 4.33
N ASP A 170 5.91 8.41 3.92
CA ASP A 170 5.41 7.06 3.71
C ASP A 170 5.22 6.38 5.06
N HIS A 171 4.15 5.58 5.21
CA HIS A 171 3.93 4.81 6.42
C HIS A 171 3.25 3.48 6.12
N TRP A 172 3.59 2.48 6.91
CA TRP A 172 3.15 1.11 6.72
C TRP A 172 2.25 0.64 7.84
N TRP A 173 1.14 0.01 7.48
CA TRP A 173 0.18 -0.64 8.35
C TRP A 173 -0.78 -1.54 7.56
N GLN A 174 -1.63 -2.24 8.26
CA GLN A 174 -2.55 -3.22 7.68
C GLN A 174 -3.96 -3.06 8.26
N THR A 175 -4.95 -3.62 7.58
CA THR A 175 -6.31 -3.72 8.12
C THR A 175 -6.32 -4.44 9.47
N GLU A 176 -5.50 -5.46 9.61
CA GLU A 176 -5.32 -6.26 10.80
C GLU A 176 -4.80 -5.44 11.98
N THR A 177 -3.87 -4.56 11.78
CA THR A 177 -3.32 -3.72 12.85
C THR A 177 -4.22 -2.53 13.19
N GLY A 178 -4.91 -1.96 12.20
CA GLY A 178 -5.89 -0.87 12.39
C GLY A 178 -5.30 0.50 12.60
N PHE A 179 -3.99 0.61 12.76
CA PHE A 179 -3.21 1.85 12.89
C PHE A 179 -1.77 1.59 12.46
N VAL A 180 -0.97 2.65 12.36
CA VAL A 180 0.39 2.61 11.84
C VAL A 180 1.29 1.63 12.60
N ILE A 181 2.08 0.84 11.86
CA ILE A 181 3.14 -0.03 12.37
C ILE A 181 4.48 0.71 12.32
N ALA A 182 4.79 1.31 11.18
CA ALA A 182 6.03 2.04 10.96
C ALA A 182 5.78 3.33 10.17
N GLY A 183 6.53 4.37 10.52
CA GLY A 183 6.49 5.67 9.88
C GLY A 183 7.37 6.66 10.61
N ASN A 184 7.41 7.91 10.13
CA ASN A 184 8.13 9.00 10.77
C ASN A 184 7.22 9.68 11.80
N PRO A 185 7.47 9.56 13.12
CA PRO A 185 6.56 10.04 14.17
C PRO A 185 6.73 11.54 14.40
N LEU A 186 6.21 12.38 13.51
CA LEU A 186 6.41 13.84 13.49
C LEU A 186 6.03 14.56 14.79
N GLY A 187 5.18 13.96 15.61
CA GLY A 187 4.78 14.55 16.91
C GLY A 187 5.72 14.19 18.06
N ILE A 188 6.68 13.29 17.85
CA ILE A 188 7.70 12.93 18.85
C ILE A 188 9.05 13.53 18.42
N ASP A 189 9.53 13.08 17.24
CA ASP A 189 10.78 13.53 16.66
C ASP A 189 10.70 13.36 15.13
N LYS A 190 11.17 14.36 14.41
CA LYS A 190 11.25 14.32 12.96
C LYS A 190 12.57 13.67 12.54
N LEU A 191 12.50 12.38 12.24
CA LEU A 191 13.65 11.66 11.72
C LEU A 191 13.95 12.05 10.25
N PRO A 192 15.20 11.92 9.78
CA PRO A 192 15.52 12.08 8.37
C PRO A 192 14.62 11.21 7.48
N ILE A 193 14.08 11.78 6.41
CA ILE A 193 13.23 11.03 5.46
C ILE A 193 14.15 10.32 4.46
N LYS A 194 14.11 8.98 4.45
CA LYS A 194 14.71 8.17 3.39
C LYS A 194 13.59 7.78 2.43
N VAL A 195 13.68 8.25 1.21
CA VAL A 195 12.64 8.02 0.18
C VAL A 195 12.48 6.52 -0.09
N GLY A 196 11.22 6.04 -0.14
CA GLY A 196 10.90 4.62 -0.28
C GLY A 196 10.92 3.81 1.03
N SER A 197 11.17 4.47 2.16
CA SER A 197 11.13 3.86 3.49
C SER A 197 10.00 4.46 4.34
N PRO A 198 9.16 3.64 5.01
CA PRO A 198 8.26 4.10 6.06
C PRO A 198 8.99 4.44 7.37
N THR A 199 10.27 4.67 7.33
CA THR A 199 11.15 5.07 8.44
C THR A 199 11.34 3.94 9.46
N VAL A 200 10.77 4.02 10.66
CA VAL A 200 10.99 3.07 11.76
C VAL A 200 9.66 2.57 12.34
N PRO A 201 9.67 1.41 13.01
CA PRO A 201 8.50 0.98 13.80
C PRO A 201 8.16 2.01 14.87
N ILE A 202 6.87 2.30 15.04
CA ILE A 202 6.42 3.18 16.11
C ILE A 202 6.41 2.44 17.46
N PRO A 203 6.41 3.16 18.60
CA PRO A 203 6.31 2.56 19.92
C PRO A 203 5.14 1.58 20.04
N GLY A 204 5.45 0.38 20.54
CA GLY A 204 4.52 -0.75 20.66
C GLY A 204 4.73 -1.85 19.63
N TYR A 205 5.49 -1.61 18.56
CA TYR A 205 5.84 -2.63 17.57
C TYR A 205 7.33 -2.94 17.57
N GLU A 206 7.68 -4.21 17.60
CA GLU A 206 9.03 -4.71 17.36
C GLU A 206 9.01 -5.51 16.04
N VAL A 207 9.43 -4.87 14.94
CA VAL A 207 9.47 -5.48 13.61
C VAL A 207 10.82 -6.16 13.40
N LYS A 208 10.77 -7.38 12.87
CA LYS A 208 11.95 -8.18 12.51
C LYS A 208 11.86 -8.65 11.07
N VAL A 209 13.00 -8.94 10.48
CA VAL A 209 13.12 -9.58 9.17
C VAL A 209 13.55 -11.02 9.38
N LEU A 210 12.76 -11.98 8.92
CA LEU A 210 12.98 -13.39 9.15
C LEU A 210 13.25 -14.15 7.84
N ASP A 211 14.11 -15.16 7.91
CA ASP A 211 14.27 -16.16 6.86
C ASP A 211 13.08 -17.15 6.85
N GLU A 212 13.16 -18.18 6.01
CA GLU A 212 12.11 -19.22 5.90
C GLU A 212 12.02 -20.10 7.14
N ASP A 213 13.11 -20.25 7.87
CA ASP A 213 13.20 -21.04 9.10
C ASP A 213 12.84 -20.23 10.36
N GLY A 214 12.58 -18.93 10.22
CA GLY A 214 12.21 -18.03 11.31
C GLY A 214 13.38 -17.40 12.05
N ASN A 215 14.61 -17.49 11.51
CA ASN A 215 15.77 -16.82 12.09
C ASN A 215 15.80 -15.34 11.67
N GLU A 216 16.24 -14.45 12.57
CA GLU A 216 16.41 -13.04 12.27
C GLU A 216 17.56 -12.85 11.27
N LEU A 217 17.30 -12.11 10.19
CA LEU A 217 18.26 -11.75 9.17
C LEU A 217 19.07 -10.50 9.56
N SER A 218 20.25 -10.36 8.97
CA SER A 218 21.10 -9.17 9.12
C SER A 218 20.55 -7.98 8.38
N SER A 219 21.09 -6.79 8.66
CA SER A 219 20.72 -5.55 7.97
C SER A 219 20.92 -5.68 6.44
N ASN A 220 20.00 -5.09 5.67
CA ASN A 220 19.96 -5.10 4.20
C ASN A 220 19.66 -6.48 3.56
N GLU A 221 19.30 -7.48 4.34
CA GLU A 221 18.83 -8.75 3.81
C GLU A 221 17.32 -8.77 3.66
N LEU A 222 16.83 -9.28 2.52
CA LEU A 222 15.41 -9.38 2.21
C LEU A 222 14.81 -10.64 2.85
N GLY A 223 13.78 -10.45 3.67
CA GLY A 223 13.06 -11.54 4.31
C GLY A 223 11.59 -11.26 4.55
N ALA A 224 10.94 -12.14 5.29
CA ALA A 224 9.57 -11.93 5.75
C ALA A 224 9.56 -10.90 6.89
N LEU A 225 8.72 -9.88 6.79
CA LEU A 225 8.49 -8.94 7.87
C LEU A 225 7.54 -9.57 8.88
N ALA A 226 7.99 -9.66 10.11
CA ALA A 226 7.23 -10.21 11.22
C ALA A 226 7.26 -9.27 12.42
N ILE A 227 6.22 -9.28 13.22
CA ILE A 227 6.11 -8.45 14.43
C ILE A 227 6.20 -9.36 15.64
N LYS A 228 7.16 -9.09 16.51
CA LYS A 228 7.33 -9.88 17.73
C LYS A 228 6.13 -9.71 18.66
N LEU A 229 5.65 -10.82 19.21
CA LEU A 229 4.52 -10.82 20.14
C LEU A 229 4.95 -10.36 21.55
N PRO A 230 4.03 -9.72 22.32
CA PRO A 230 2.63 -9.46 22.01
C PRO A 230 2.43 -8.27 21.09
N LEU A 231 1.37 -8.29 20.29
CA LEU A 231 0.93 -7.11 19.53
C LEU A 231 0.35 -6.04 20.46
N PRO A 232 0.41 -4.75 20.07
CA PRO A 232 -0.28 -3.68 20.80
C PRO A 232 -1.79 -3.92 20.92
N PRO A 233 -2.43 -3.52 22.03
CA PRO A 233 -3.85 -3.80 22.31
C PRO A 233 -4.86 -3.25 21.28
N GLY A 234 -4.44 -2.30 20.42
CA GLY A 234 -5.28 -1.75 19.36
C GLY A 234 -5.39 -2.63 18.10
N THR A 235 -4.58 -3.69 18.00
CA THR A 235 -4.59 -4.63 16.87
C THR A 235 -5.70 -5.65 16.98
N LEU A 236 -5.89 -6.48 15.92
CA LEU A 236 -6.87 -7.57 15.98
C LEU A 236 -6.51 -8.59 17.09
N PRO A 237 -7.44 -8.95 17.97
CA PRO A 237 -7.24 -10.04 18.91
C PRO A 237 -7.53 -11.41 18.29
N THR A 238 -8.37 -11.45 17.26
CA THR A 238 -8.78 -12.67 16.52
C THR A 238 -9.52 -12.32 15.23
N LEU A 239 -9.84 -13.34 14.43
CA LEU A 239 -10.83 -13.25 13.36
C LEU A 239 -12.21 -13.67 13.89
N TRP A 240 -13.24 -12.96 13.44
CA TRP A 240 -14.63 -13.21 13.85
C TRP A 240 -15.07 -14.64 13.48
N ASN A 241 -15.52 -15.40 14.47
CA ASN A 241 -15.94 -16.79 14.36
C ASN A 241 -14.91 -17.72 13.68
N ALA A 242 -13.61 -17.37 13.69
CA ALA A 242 -12.58 -18.14 13.00
C ALA A 242 -11.21 -18.10 13.76
N PRO A 243 -11.15 -18.50 15.05
CA PRO A 243 -9.90 -18.43 15.84
C PRO A 243 -8.81 -19.34 15.30
N ASP A 244 -9.15 -20.52 14.79
CA ASP A 244 -8.15 -21.43 14.19
C ASP A 244 -7.56 -20.85 12.91
N ARG A 245 -8.39 -20.18 12.11
CA ARG A 245 -7.92 -19.46 10.92
C ARG A 245 -7.06 -18.25 11.29
N PHE A 246 -7.35 -17.56 12.38
CA PHE A 246 -6.48 -16.50 12.90
C PHE A 246 -5.09 -17.06 13.22
N LYS A 247 -5.03 -18.16 13.97
CA LYS A 247 -3.78 -18.81 14.33
C LYS A 247 -3.00 -19.25 13.09
N SER A 248 -3.62 -20.01 12.20
CA SER A 248 -2.97 -20.53 11.00
C SER A 248 -2.55 -19.47 9.99
N SER A 249 -3.24 -18.31 9.95
CA SER A 249 -2.92 -17.22 9.00
C SER A 249 -1.83 -16.28 9.49
N TYR A 250 -1.60 -16.19 10.81
CA TYR A 250 -0.78 -15.11 11.35
C TYR A 250 0.23 -15.55 12.43
N LEU A 251 0.09 -16.73 13.05
CA LEU A 251 0.88 -17.11 14.22
C LEU A 251 1.65 -18.44 14.07
N ASP A 252 1.21 -19.34 13.18
CA ASP A 252 1.77 -20.70 13.11
C ASP A 252 3.10 -20.76 12.36
N LYS A 253 3.32 -19.88 11.38
CA LYS A 253 4.51 -19.94 10.52
C LYS A 253 5.79 -19.58 11.27
N PHE A 254 5.74 -18.54 12.08
CA PHE A 254 6.88 -18.06 12.86
C PHE A 254 6.51 -18.00 14.34
N PRO A 255 6.80 -19.04 15.14
CA PRO A 255 6.47 -19.08 16.56
C PRO A 255 7.03 -17.87 17.33
N GLY A 256 6.18 -17.17 18.06
CA GLY A 256 6.54 -15.93 18.79
C GLY A 256 6.42 -14.64 17.98
N TYR A 257 6.01 -14.73 16.72
CA TYR A 257 5.81 -13.59 15.85
C TYR A 257 4.41 -13.58 15.20
N TYR A 258 3.96 -12.39 14.86
CA TYR A 258 2.82 -12.18 13.96
C TYR A 258 3.34 -12.05 12.52
N GLU A 259 2.87 -12.90 11.62
CA GLU A 259 3.18 -12.85 10.19
C GLU A 259 2.39 -11.74 9.49
N THR A 260 3.09 -10.74 8.97
CA THR A 260 2.43 -9.63 8.26
C THR A 260 2.01 -9.99 6.84
N GLY A 261 2.63 -11.01 6.25
CA GLY A 261 2.50 -11.34 4.84
C GLY A 261 3.19 -10.33 3.91
N ASP A 262 4.01 -9.44 4.45
CA ASP A 262 4.85 -8.52 3.69
C ASP A 262 6.32 -8.96 3.76
N ALA A 263 7.07 -8.70 2.69
CA ALA A 263 8.51 -8.93 2.60
C ALA A 263 9.24 -7.59 2.56
N GLY A 264 10.39 -7.51 3.20
CA GLY A 264 11.15 -6.28 3.27
C GLY A 264 12.51 -6.48 3.91
N MET A 265 13.17 -5.38 4.21
CA MET A 265 14.47 -5.35 4.88
C MET A 265 14.54 -4.19 5.86
N ILE A 266 15.51 -4.25 6.77
CA ILE A 266 15.89 -3.14 7.64
C ILE A 266 17.33 -2.76 7.29
N ASP A 267 17.60 -1.49 7.02
CA ASP A 267 18.95 -1.05 6.71
C ASP A 267 19.84 -0.92 7.97
N SER A 268 21.11 -0.57 7.76
CA SER A 268 22.09 -0.40 8.85
C SER A 268 21.75 0.72 9.83
N ASP A 269 20.90 1.67 9.44
CA ASP A 269 20.44 2.76 10.29
C ASP A 269 19.11 2.44 10.99
N GLY A 270 18.57 1.23 10.78
CA GLY A 270 17.32 0.77 11.37
C GLY A 270 16.05 1.17 10.59
N TYR A 271 16.20 1.69 9.37
CA TYR A 271 15.09 2.09 8.52
C TYR A 271 14.48 0.87 7.82
N LEU A 272 13.18 0.76 7.90
CA LEU A 272 12.39 -0.31 7.29
C LEU A 272 12.09 -0.01 5.82
N TYR A 273 12.12 -1.04 4.98
CA TYR A 273 11.70 -0.99 3.57
C TYR A 273 10.72 -2.10 3.29
N ILE A 274 9.51 -1.75 2.86
CA ILE A 274 8.49 -2.72 2.43
C ILE A 274 8.67 -2.93 0.93
N MET A 275 9.07 -4.15 0.54
CA MET A 275 9.50 -4.42 -0.82
C MET A 275 8.44 -5.13 -1.66
N ALA A 276 7.64 -6.01 -1.07
CA ALA A 276 6.58 -6.76 -1.74
C ALA A 276 5.67 -7.45 -0.71
N ARG A 277 4.58 -8.07 -1.17
CA ARG A 277 3.92 -9.14 -0.43
C ARG A 277 4.82 -10.39 -0.45
N THR A 278 4.78 -11.19 0.60
CA THR A 278 5.52 -12.47 0.60
C THR A 278 5.11 -13.38 -0.55
N ASP A 279 3.82 -13.34 -0.94
CA ASP A 279 3.25 -14.07 -2.08
C ASP A 279 3.74 -13.53 -3.44
N ASP A 280 4.20 -12.28 -3.49
CA ASP A 280 4.66 -11.59 -4.71
C ASP A 280 6.21 -11.57 -4.82
N VAL A 281 6.93 -12.16 -3.85
CA VAL A 281 8.39 -12.37 -3.95
C VAL A 281 8.66 -13.49 -4.96
N ILE A 282 9.50 -13.20 -5.96
CA ILE A 282 9.86 -14.14 -7.03
C ILE A 282 11.13 -14.89 -6.62
N ASN A 283 11.11 -16.21 -6.69
CA ASN A 283 12.30 -17.02 -6.40
C ASN A 283 12.94 -17.52 -7.72
N VAL A 284 14.03 -16.85 -8.13
CA VAL A 284 14.76 -17.19 -9.35
C VAL A 284 16.06 -17.90 -8.98
N ALA A 285 16.13 -19.20 -9.22
CA ALA A 285 17.33 -20.02 -8.95
C ALA A 285 17.89 -19.83 -7.51
N GLY A 286 17.00 -19.72 -6.52
CA GLY A 286 17.36 -19.48 -5.12
C GLY A 286 17.53 -18.02 -4.72
N HIS A 287 17.46 -17.08 -5.64
CA HIS A 287 17.48 -15.64 -5.34
C HIS A 287 16.07 -15.10 -5.15
N ARG A 288 15.84 -14.47 -3.99
CA ARG A 288 14.56 -13.82 -3.67
C ARG A 288 14.55 -12.41 -4.25
N LEU A 289 13.64 -12.17 -5.18
CA LEU A 289 13.52 -10.91 -5.90
C LEU A 289 12.22 -10.21 -5.55
N SER A 290 12.31 -8.92 -5.26
CA SER A 290 11.14 -8.08 -5.04
C SER A 290 10.51 -7.69 -6.37
N THR A 291 9.22 -7.99 -6.56
CA THR A 291 8.45 -7.44 -7.68
C THR A 291 8.47 -5.92 -7.68
N GLY A 292 8.33 -5.31 -6.50
CA GLY A 292 8.34 -3.86 -6.34
C GLY A 292 9.65 -3.20 -6.76
N ALA A 293 10.82 -3.85 -6.53
CA ALA A 293 12.10 -3.32 -6.98
C ALA A 293 12.22 -3.33 -8.51
N ILE A 294 11.71 -4.37 -9.16
CA ILE A 294 11.71 -4.44 -10.62
C ILE A 294 10.72 -3.41 -11.19
N GLU A 295 9.53 -3.30 -10.60
CA GLU A 295 8.50 -2.34 -11.01
C GLU A 295 8.98 -0.89 -10.88
N GLU A 296 9.74 -0.57 -9.82
CA GLU A 296 10.34 0.76 -9.65
C GLU A 296 11.28 1.11 -10.81
N VAL A 297 12.11 0.17 -11.22
CA VAL A 297 13.02 0.37 -12.37
C VAL A 297 12.23 0.56 -13.66
N LEU A 298 11.18 -0.25 -13.88
CA LEU A 298 10.31 -0.13 -15.06
C LEU A 298 9.55 1.20 -15.10
N ALA A 299 9.08 1.67 -13.95
CA ALA A 299 8.38 2.95 -13.83
C ALA A 299 9.24 4.17 -14.13
N ASN A 300 10.59 4.05 -14.08
CA ASN A 300 11.50 5.12 -14.48
C ASN A 300 11.63 5.28 -16.01
N HIS A 301 11.07 4.35 -16.79
CA HIS A 301 11.06 4.49 -18.24
C HIS A 301 10.03 5.54 -18.68
N PRO A 302 10.39 6.55 -19.51
CA PRO A 302 9.53 7.71 -19.82
C PRO A 302 8.20 7.33 -20.49
N ASP A 303 8.17 6.22 -21.21
CA ASP A 303 6.97 5.78 -21.93
C ASP A 303 6.08 4.85 -21.10
N VAL A 304 6.50 4.45 -19.89
CA VAL A 304 5.73 3.57 -18.99
C VAL A 304 4.91 4.41 -18.01
N ALA A 305 3.59 4.33 -18.12
CA ALA A 305 2.68 5.00 -17.18
C ALA A 305 2.40 4.18 -15.93
N GLU A 306 2.33 2.86 -16.10
CA GLU A 306 2.09 1.91 -15.02
C GLU A 306 2.66 0.54 -15.40
N CYS A 307 3.09 -0.23 -14.40
CA CYS A 307 3.59 -1.57 -14.64
C CYS A 307 3.24 -2.54 -13.50
N ALA A 308 3.31 -3.82 -13.80
CA ALA A 308 3.26 -4.89 -12.82
C ALA A 308 4.25 -5.98 -13.19
N VAL A 309 4.84 -6.64 -12.19
CA VAL A 309 5.71 -7.79 -12.38
C VAL A 309 5.13 -8.98 -11.62
N VAL A 310 5.14 -10.14 -12.27
CA VAL A 310 4.70 -11.41 -11.68
C VAL A 310 5.75 -12.49 -11.89
N GLY A 311 5.89 -13.39 -10.92
CA GLY A 311 6.72 -14.58 -11.02
C GLY A 311 5.93 -15.73 -11.62
N VAL A 312 6.28 -16.19 -12.82
CA VAL A 312 5.65 -17.35 -13.45
C VAL A 312 6.52 -18.59 -13.27
N SER A 313 5.92 -19.76 -13.20
CA SER A 313 6.62 -21.03 -12.99
C SER A 313 7.59 -21.33 -14.14
N ASP A 314 8.80 -21.75 -13.78
CA ASP A 314 9.86 -22.18 -14.72
C ASP A 314 10.52 -23.46 -14.22
N ASN A 315 10.64 -24.46 -15.08
CA ASN A 315 11.15 -25.78 -14.73
C ASN A 315 12.63 -25.79 -14.32
N LEU A 316 13.41 -24.80 -14.75
CA LEU A 316 14.86 -24.77 -14.49
C LEU A 316 15.21 -23.83 -13.33
N LYS A 317 14.53 -22.69 -13.24
CA LYS A 317 14.85 -21.61 -12.30
C LYS A 317 13.86 -21.46 -11.16
N GLY A 318 12.83 -22.29 -11.09
CA GLY A 318 11.72 -22.19 -10.17
C GLY A 318 10.69 -21.15 -10.64
N GLN A 319 11.08 -19.89 -10.75
CA GLN A 319 10.22 -18.82 -11.29
C GLN A 319 11.03 -17.90 -12.24
N LEU A 320 10.31 -17.22 -13.13
CA LEU A 320 10.83 -16.14 -13.96
C LEU A 320 9.94 -14.90 -13.85
N PRO A 321 10.50 -13.70 -13.70
CA PRO A 321 9.75 -12.47 -13.70
C PRO A 321 9.27 -12.10 -15.11
N ILE A 322 7.99 -11.79 -15.22
CA ILE A 322 7.33 -11.27 -16.43
C ILE A 322 6.78 -9.89 -16.13
N GLY A 323 7.11 -8.91 -16.97
CA GLY A 323 6.60 -7.54 -16.87
C GLY A 323 5.31 -7.33 -17.67
N PHE A 324 4.40 -6.55 -17.11
CA PHE A 324 3.24 -6.00 -17.79
C PHE A 324 3.37 -4.48 -17.77
N LEU A 325 3.34 -3.85 -18.95
CA LEU A 325 3.57 -2.42 -19.13
C LEU A 325 2.31 -1.76 -19.68
N CYS A 326 1.81 -0.75 -19.00
CA CYS A 326 0.83 0.18 -19.56
C CYS A 326 1.58 1.43 -20.01
N LEU A 327 1.49 1.75 -21.28
CA LEU A 327 2.21 2.89 -21.84
C LEU A 327 1.51 4.22 -21.53
N SER A 328 2.29 5.29 -21.54
CA SER A 328 1.78 6.65 -21.43
C SER A 328 0.89 7.01 -22.62
N ALA A 329 -0.01 7.97 -22.45
CA ALA A 329 -0.85 8.44 -23.54
C ALA A 329 0.01 9.07 -24.65
N ASN A 330 -0.36 8.80 -25.92
CA ASN A 330 0.27 9.36 -27.11
C ASN A 330 1.74 8.91 -27.34
N VAL A 331 2.13 7.75 -26.86
CA VAL A 331 3.42 7.14 -27.24
C VAL A 331 3.33 6.69 -28.70
N ASP A 332 4.16 7.32 -29.56
CA ASP A 332 4.29 7.01 -30.99
C ASP A 332 5.68 6.40 -31.27
N ARG A 333 5.95 5.28 -30.61
CA ARG A 333 7.19 4.53 -30.71
C ARG A 333 6.91 3.03 -30.90
N ASP A 334 7.87 2.31 -31.49
CA ASP A 334 7.76 0.86 -31.60
C ASP A 334 7.70 0.21 -30.20
N ILE A 335 6.64 -0.55 -29.97
CA ILE A 335 6.40 -1.27 -28.72
C ILE A 335 7.53 -2.25 -28.41
N HIS A 336 8.09 -2.93 -29.42
CA HIS A 336 9.21 -3.87 -29.23
C HIS A 336 10.46 -3.15 -28.73
N GLN A 337 10.72 -1.96 -29.25
CA GLN A 337 11.86 -1.15 -28.79
C GLN A 337 11.69 -0.72 -27.32
N ILE A 338 10.48 -0.31 -26.91
CA ILE A 338 10.20 0.07 -25.52
C ILE A 338 10.39 -1.13 -24.58
N VAL A 339 9.90 -2.31 -24.98
CA VAL A 339 10.08 -3.55 -24.21
C VAL A 339 11.55 -3.89 -24.05
N ASP A 340 12.33 -3.82 -25.13
CA ASP A 340 13.77 -4.09 -25.09
C ASP A 340 14.53 -3.10 -24.20
N GLU A 341 14.17 -1.82 -24.25
CA GLU A 341 14.71 -0.78 -23.37
C GLU A 341 14.37 -1.09 -21.90
N CYS A 342 13.14 -1.47 -21.58
CA CYS A 342 12.71 -1.87 -20.25
C CYS A 342 13.48 -3.11 -19.73
N VAL A 343 13.63 -4.13 -20.55
CA VAL A 343 14.41 -5.33 -20.21
C VAL A 343 15.87 -4.97 -19.93
N LYS A 344 16.46 -4.13 -20.77
CA LYS A 344 17.83 -3.64 -20.59
C LYS A 344 17.95 -2.82 -19.30
N LEU A 345 17.00 -1.92 -19.03
CA LEU A 345 17.00 -1.06 -17.85
C LEU A 345 17.02 -1.89 -16.55
N VAL A 346 16.17 -2.91 -16.46
CA VAL A 346 16.15 -3.83 -15.31
C VAL A 346 17.47 -4.58 -15.18
N ARG A 347 18.04 -5.07 -16.29
CA ARG A 347 19.33 -5.77 -16.29
C ARG A 347 20.47 -4.87 -15.82
N ASP A 348 20.48 -3.62 -16.25
CA ASP A 348 21.56 -2.66 -15.96
C ASP A 348 21.48 -2.15 -14.52
N GLN A 349 20.27 -1.94 -13.95
CA GLN A 349 20.11 -1.37 -12.62
C GLN A 349 20.03 -2.41 -11.49
N ILE A 350 19.42 -3.58 -11.74
CA ILE A 350 19.31 -4.62 -10.70
C ILE A 350 20.31 -5.76 -10.93
N GLY A 351 20.65 -6.02 -12.19
CA GLY A 351 21.62 -7.03 -12.56
C GLY A 351 21.01 -8.25 -13.25
N PRO A 352 21.85 -9.09 -13.89
CA PRO A 352 21.42 -10.24 -14.68
C PRO A 352 20.81 -11.38 -13.85
N VAL A 353 21.02 -11.39 -12.54
CA VAL A 353 20.49 -12.38 -11.60
C VAL A 353 18.97 -12.40 -11.60
N VAL A 354 18.33 -11.25 -11.84
CA VAL A 354 16.87 -11.09 -11.93
C VAL A 354 16.26 -11.94 -13.04
N ALA A 355 17.03 -12.26 -14.08
CA ALA A 355 16.58 -13.01 -15.25
C ALA A 355 15.30 -12.42 -15.92
N PHE A 356 15.10 -11.11 -15.80
CA PHE A 356 14.01 -10.39 -16.45
C PHE A 356 14.28 -10.31 -17.95
N LYS A 357 13.52 -11.07 -18.73
CA LYS A 357 13.76 -11.24 -20.17
C LYS A 357 12.56 -10.89 -21.03
N GLN A 358 11.39 -10.79 -20.43
CA GLN A 358 10.13 -10.60 -21.14
C GLN A 358 9.26 -9.58 -20.43
N ALA A 359 8.69 -8.71 -21.24
CA ALA A 359 7.57 -7.88 -20.83
C ALA A 359 6.54 -7.82 -21.97
N VAL A 360 5.31 -7.53 -21.63
CA VAL A 360 4.20 -7.39 -22.58
C VAL A 360 3.47 -6.09 -22.32
N VAL A 361 3.11 -5.39 -23.39
CA VAL A 361 2.29 -4.17 -23.28
C VAL A 361 0.82 -4.55 -23.22
N VAL A 362 0.10 -3.95 -22.29
CA VAL A 362 -1.33 -4.11 -22.08
C VAL A 362 -1.98 -2.74 -21.91
N ASP A 363 -3.25 -2.63 -22.23
CA ASP A 363 -3.96 -1.36 -22.09
C ASP A 363 -4.14 -0.97 -20.63
N ARG A 364 -4.30 -1.98 -19.75
CA ARG A 364 -4.56 -1.81 -18.31
C ARG A 364 -4.17 -3.05 -17.52
N LEU A 365 -4.00 -2.88 -16.20
CA LEU A 365 -3.74 -3.96 -15.26
C LEU A 365 -5.01 -4.41 -14.54
N PRO A 366 -5.13 -5.72 -14.20
CA PRO A 366 -6.26 -6.23 -13.43
C PRO A 366 -6.18 -5.73 -11.99
N LYS A 367 -7.19 -4.99 -11.55
CA LYS A 367 -7.22 -4.35 -10.22
C LYS A 367 -8.50 -4.67 -9.47
N THR A 368 -8.42 -4.56 -8.17
CA THR A 368 -9.60 -4.40 -7.32
C THR A 368 -10.16 -3.00 -7.46
N ARG A 369 -11.41 -2.77 -7.03
CA ARG A 369 -12.03 -1.42 -6.95
C ARG A 369 -11.22 -0.44 -6.10
N SER A 370 -10.37 -0.93 -5.20
CA SER A 370 -9.44 -0.12 -4.40
C SER A 370 -8.09 0.16 -5.09
N GLY A 371 -7.91 -0.27 -6.34
CA GLY A 371 -6.69 -0.05 -7.12
C GLY A 371 -5.59 -1.10 -6.92
N LYS A 372 -5.78 -2.12 -6.06
CA LYS A 372 -4.78 -3.17 -5.81
C LYS A 372 -4.69 -4.11 -7.01
N ILE A 373 -3.48 -4.28 -7.57
CA ILE A 373 -3.20 -5.21 -8.67
C ILE A 373 -3.40 -6.67 -8.21
N LEU A 374 -4.07 -7.46 -9.05
CA LEU A 374 -4.42 -8.86 -8.77
C LEU A 374 -3.33 -9.84 -9.25
N ARG A 375 -2.06 -9.65 -8.80
CA ARG A 375 -0.90 -10.45 -9.23
C ARG A 375 -1.11 -11.95 -9.04
N GLY A 376 -1.67 -12.37 -7.92
CA GLY A 376 -1.92 -13.79 -7.66
C GLY A 376 -2.87 -14.45 -8.68
N ILE A 377 -3.78 -13.71 -9.31
CA ILE A 377 -4.61 -14.21 -10.41
C ILE A 377 -3.83 -14.24 -11.71
N MET A 378 -3.02 -13.22 -11.97
CA MET A 378 -2.16 -13.21 -13.16
C MET A 378 -1.23 -14.44 -13.16
N VAL A 379 -0.61 -14.77 -12.02
CA VAL A 379 0.23 -15.98 -11.87
C VAL A 379 -0.59 -17.24 -12.17
N LYS A 380 -1.78 -17.39 -11.59
CA LYS A 380 -2.63 -18.56 -11.85
C LYS A 380 -3.03 -18.70 -13.32
N ILE A 381 -3.31 -17.58 -13.99
CA ILE A 381 -3.58 -17.57 -15.44
C ILE A 381 -2.35 -18.05 -16.21
N ALA A 382 -1.15 -17.53 -15.89
CA ALA A 382 0.09 -17.92 -16.54
C ALA A 382 0.39 -19.42 -16.40
N ASP A 383 0.18 -19.96 -15.19
CA ASP A 383 0.48 -21.34 -14.81
C ASP A 383 -0.68 -22.32 -15.09
N ASN A 384 -1.74 -21.88 -15.78
CA ASN A 384 -2.96 -22.65 -16.10
C ASN A 384 -3.64 -23.26 -14.85
N GLN A 385 -3.63 -22.54 -13.75
CA GLN A 385 -4.26 -22.94 -12.49
C GLN A 385 -5.69 -22.40 -12.39
N ASP A 386 -6.55 -23.15 -11.73
CA ASP A 386 -7.91 -22.71 -11.42
C ASP A 386 -7.89 -21.51 -10.47
N TYR A 387 -8.73 -20.54 -10.73
CA TYR A 387 -8.94 -19.40 -9.85
C TYR A 387 -10.41 -19.05 -9.71
N LYS A 388 -10.78 -18.55 -8.54
CA LYS A 388 -12.11 -17.96 -8.31
C LYS A 388 -12.08 -16.48 -8.66
N MET A 389 -13.08 -16.01 -9.40
CA MET A 389 -13.26 -14.60 -9.70
C MET A 389 -13.38 -13.81 -8.39
N PRO A 390 -12.49 -12.83 -8.10
CA PRO A 390 -12.61 -12.02 -6.90
C PRO A 390 -13.85 -11.14 -6.96
N ALA A 391 -14.64 -11.13 -5.90
CA ALA A 391 -15.81 -10.25 -5.81
C ALA A 391 -15.44 -8.75 -5.80
N THR A 392 -14.17 -8.44 -5.53
CA THR A 392 -13.63 -7.08 -5.47
C THR A 392 -13.00 -6.59 -6.76
N ILE A 393 -12.94 -7.42 -7.81
CA ILE A 393 -12.39 -7.00 -9.10
C ILE A 393 -13.21 -5.85 -9.67
N ASP A 394 -12.52 -4.85 -10.20
CA ASP A 394 -13.18 -3.68 -10.79
C ASP A 394 -13.85 -4.06 -12.10
N GLU A 395 -13.12 -4.71 -12.98
CA GLU A 395 -13.56 -5.05 -14.33
C GLU A 395 -13.15 -6.49 -14.72
N PRO A 396 -14.06 -7.47 -14.59
CA PRO A 396 -13.74 -8.89 -14.83
C PRO A 396 -13.18 -9.23 -16.22
N ALA A 397 -13.63 -8.51 -17.26
CA ALA A 397 -13.21 -8.75 -18.66
C ALA A 397 -11.69 -8.57 -18.87
N ILE A 398 -11.01 -7.80 -18.01
CA ILE A 398 -9.56 -7.58 -18.08
C ILE A 398 -8.75 -8.89 -17.97
N LEU A 399 -9.28 -9.91 -17.30
CA LEU A 399 -8.57 -11.18 -17.13
C LEU A 399 -8.42 -11.94 -18.44
N ASP A 400 -9.35 -11.77 -19.38
CA ASP A 400 -9.24 -12.35 -20.72
C ASP A 400 -8.14 -11.63 -21.53
N GLU A 401 -8.02 -10.31 -21.39
CA GLU A 401 -6.96 -9.52 -22.00
C GLU A 401 -5.58 -9.96 -21.46
N ILE A 402 -5.44 -10.14 -20.15
CA ILE A 402 -4.23 -10.66 -19.52
C ILE A 402 -3.91 -12.08 -19.99
N LYS A 403 -4.90 -12.95 -20.12
CA LYS A 403 -4.71 -14.30 -20.64
C LYS A 403 -4.17 -14.28 -22.08
N GLN A 404 -4.69 -13.40 -22.92
CA GLN A 404 -4.21 -13.24 -24.31
C GLN A 404 -2.76 -12.68 -24.31
N ALA A 405 -2.46 -11.72 -23.45
CA ALA A 405 -1.12 -11.18 -23.29
C ALA A 405 -0.11 -12.27 -22.88
N PHE A 406 -0.45 -13.12 -21.92
CA PHE A 406 0.40 -14.28 -21.58
C PHE A 406 0.57 -15.26 -22.73
N ARG A 407 -0.48 -15.53 -23.51
CA ARG A 407 -0.41 -16.43 -24.66
C ARG A 407 0.55 -15.89 -25.73
N SER A 408 0.59 -14.60 -25.97
CA SER A 408 1.49 -13.97 -26.95
C SER A 408 2.98 -14.17 -26.63
N ILE A 409 3.31 -14.42 -25.36
CA ILE A 409 4.69 -14.66 -24.88
C ILE A 409 4.94 -16.12 -24.46
N GLY A 410 4.01 -17.03 -24.77
CA GLY A 410 4.19 -18.47 -24.63
C GLY A 410 3.72 -19.11 -23.32
N TYR A 411 2.98 -18.35 -22.48
CA TYR A 411 2.32 -18.83 -21.25
C TYR A 411 0.82 -19.02 -21.46
N ALA A 412 0.10 -19.42 -20.42
CA ALA A 412 -1.35 -19.63 -20.42
C ALA A 412 -1.82 -20.53 -21.58
N LYS A 413 -1.08 -21.61 -21.88
CA LYS A 413 -1.42 -22.60 -22.90
C LYS A 413 -2.70 -23.34 -22.48
N GLU A 414 -3.46 -23.80 -23.47
CA GLU A 414 -4.69 -24.62 -23.24
C GLU A 414 -4.37 -25.99 -22.64
#